data_c62225522e09f192b7766f798b405199
#
_entry.id   c62225522e09f192b7766f798b405199
#
_cell.length_a   1.000
_cell.length_b   1.000
_cell.length_c   1.000
_cell.angle_alpha   90.00
_cell.angle_beta   90.00
_cell.angle_gamma   90.00
#
_symmetry.space_group_name_H-M   'P 1'
#
loop_
_entity.id
_entity.type
_entity.pdbx_description
1 polymer ?
#
loop_
_entity_poly.entity_id
_entity_poly.type
_entity_poly.pdbx_seq_one_letter_code
_entity_poly.pdbx_strand_id
1 'polypeptide(L)'
;MNPDVLSFWRVYLATLGDSHAHRLLTPEAFVFGDSPELADELAALVLAGIKRATASLAVEFSAVGDPLPSTGDVCVVLRGDGQPVAVIERTAVAQVPFGEVDAAFAAREGEGDGSLASWRANHERDFDYAH
;
A
#
# COMPACT_ATOMS: atom_id res chain seq x y z
N MET A 1 18.28 0.22 -5.99
CA MET A 1 17.46 0.40 -4.77
C MET A 1 18.12 1.38 -3.85
N ASN A 2 17.36 2.25 -3.22
CA ASN A 2 17.84 3.23 -2.24
C ASN A 2 18.58 2.49 -1.10
N PRO A 3 19.79 2.93 -0.70
CA PRO A 3 20.54 2.27 0.39
C PRO A 3 19.78 2.19 1.70
N ASP A 4 18.95 3.19 2.04
CA ASP A 4 18.15 3.18 3.26
C ASP A 4 17.07 2.10 3.22
N VAL A 5 16.43 1.91 2.07
CA VAL A 5 15.45 0.84 1.86
C VAL A 5 16.12 -0.53 1.98
N LEU A 6 17.29 -0.69 1.37
CA LEU A 6 18.04 -1.94 1.44
C LEU A 6 18.45 -2.28 2.86
N SER A 7 18.95 -1.30 3.61
CA SER A 7 19.32 -1.48 5.01
C SER A 7 18.11 -1.87 5.86
N PHE A 8 16.99 -1.19 5.66
CA PHE A 8 15.73 -1.50 6.36
C PHE A 8 15.26 -2.93 6.06
N TRP A 9 15.31 -3.33 4.79
CA TRP A 9 14.95 -4.67 4.36
C TRP A 9 15.83 -5.74 5.01
N ARG A 10 17.12 -5.50 5.10
CA ARG A 10 18.05 -6.42 5.75
C ARG A 10 17.78 -6.56 7.24
N VAL A 11 17.44 -5.47 7.93
CA VAL A 11 17.03 -5.52 9.34
C VAL A 11 15.77 -6.37 9.51
N TYR A 12 14.79 -6.19 8.63
CA TYR A 12 13.59 -7.02 8.62
C TYR A 12 13.93 -8.49 8.42
N LEU A 13 14.74 -8.83 7.42
CA LEU A 13 15.13 -10.21 7.15
C LEU A 13 15.83 -10.85 8.35
N ALA A 14 16.59 -10.08 9.12
CA ALA A 14 17.26 -10.58 10.31
C ALA A 14 16.30 -11.04 11.41
N THR A 15 15.01 -10.61 11.35
CA THR A 15 13.98 -11.06 12.30
C THR A 15 13.35 -12.39 11.89
N LEU A 16 13.65 -12.90 10.69
CA LEU A 16 13.01 -14.09 10.11
C LEU A 16 13.92 -15.32 10.22
N GLY A 17 13.30 -16.51 10.19
CA GLY A 17 14.04 -17.75 10.10
C GLY A 17 14.81 -17.88 8.78
N ASP A 18 15.84 -18.72 8.76
CA ASP A 18 16.75 -18.88 7.61
C ASP A 18 16.06 -19.37 6.35
N SER A 19 14.93 -20.08 6.49
CA SER A 19 14.17 -20.66 5.37
C SER A 19 12.93 -19.84 5.02
N HIS A 20 12.75 -18.66 5.60
CA HIS A 20 11.55 -17.85 5.33
C HIS A 20 11.51 -17.42 3.85
N ALA A 21 10.33 -17.53 3.24
CA ALA A 21 10.14 -17.26 1.81
C ALA A 21 10.51 -15.82 1.41
N HIS A 22 10.34 -14.85 2.31
CA HIS A 22 10.66 -13.46 2.03
C HIS A 22 12.14 -13.23 1.75
N ARG A 23 13.03 -14.14 2.17
CA ARG A 23 14.46 -14.04 1.86
C ARG A 23 14.76 -14.14 0.37
N LEU A 24 13.84 -14.72 -0.40
CA LEU A 24 13.98 -14.87 -1.85
C LEU A 24 13.39 -13.71 -2.63
N LEU A 25 12.76 -12.74 -1.95
CA LEU A 25 12.06 -11.64 -2.57
C LEU A 25 12.93 -10.38 -2.64
N THR A 26 12.67 -9.57 -3.67
CA THR A 26 13.17 -8.19 -3.76
C THR A 26 11.97 -7.27 -3.51
N PRO A 27 11.99 -6.48 -2.44
CA PRO A 27 10.84 -5.63 -2.12
C PRO A 27 10.78 -4.42 -3.03
N GLU A 28 9.55 -3.93 -3.25
CA GLU A 28 9.34 -2.62 -3.85
C GLU A 28 9.19 -1.59 -2.74
N ALA A 29 9.75 -0.40 -2.97
CA ALA A 29 9.54 0.74 -2.10
C ALA A 29 8.28 1.48 -2.55
N PHE A 30 7.46 1.94 -1.61
CA PHE A 30 6.15 2.49 -1.92
C PHE A 30 5.83 3.67 -1.02
N VAL A 31 5.35 4.77 -1.63
CA VAL A 31 4.89 5.97 -0.92
C VAL A 31 3.39 6.08 -1.13
N PHE A 32 2.62 6.20 -0.04
CA PHE A 32 1.18 6.42 -0.13
C PHE A 32 0.87 7.91 -0.41
N GLY A 33 -0.20 8.16 -1.16
CA GLY A 33 -0.69 9.51 -1.39
C GLY A 33 0.11 10.28 -2.44
N ASP A 34 -0.30 11.52 -2.65
CA ASP A 34 0.26 12.39 -3.70
C ASP A 34 1.03 13.59 -3.15
N SER A 35 1.23 13.66 -1.84
CA SER A 35 2.03 14.70 -1.19
C SER A 35 2.84 14.13 -0.05
N PRO A 36 3.97 14.78 0.35
CA PRO A 36 4.74 14.33 1.51
C PRO A 36 3.94 14.31 2.80
N GLU A 37 3.06 15.29 3.00
CA GLU A 37 2.21 15.37 4.20
C GLU A 37 1.22 14.21 4.26
N LEU A 38 0.59 13.88 3.15
CA LEU A 38 -0.34 12.76 3.07
C LEU A 38 0.40 11.43 3.22
N ALA A 39 1.60 11.31 2.65
CA ALA A 39 2.43 10.13 2.80
C ALA A 39 2.76 9.87 4.27
N ASP A 40 3.12 10.91 5.03
CA ASP A 40 3.40 10.79 6.46
C ASP A 40 2.17 10.36 7.24
N GLU A 41 1.00 10.93 6.94
CA GLU A 41 -0.26 10.59 7.57
C GLU A 41 -0.63 9.12 7.33
N LEU A 42 -0.56 8.68 6.09
CA LEU A 42 -0.93 7.30 5.73
C LEU A 42 0.08 6.28 6.28
N ALA A 43 1.37 6.60 6.26
CA ALA A 43 2.39 5.75 6.89
C ALA A 43 2.14 5.60 8.39
N ALA A 44 1.74 6.68 9.07
CA ALA A 44 1.40 6.62 10.50
C ALA A 44 0.19 5.70 10.75
N LEU A 45 -0.82 5.72 9.88
CA LEU A 45 -1.98 4.83 9.98
C LEU A 45 -1.57 3.36 9.80
N VAL A 46 -0.63 3.08 8.89
CA VAL A 46 -0.08 1.73 8.72
C VAL A 46 0.62 1.26 9.99
N LEU A 47 1.49 2.10 10.56
CA LEU A 47 2.22 1.77 11.78
C LEU A 47 1.31 1.55 12.98
N ALA A 48 0.19 2.29 13.05
CA ALA A 48 -0.80 2.14 14.11
C ALA A 48 -1.69 0.90 13.94
N GLY A 49 -1.59 0.20 12.80
CA GLY A 49 -2.44 -0.96 12.51
C GLY A 49 -3.86 -0.58 12.08
N ILE A 50 -4.12 0.70 11.82
CA ILE A 50 -5.44 1.20 11.40
C ILE A 50 -5.62 0.99 9.89
N LYS A 51 -4.62 1.37 9.08
CA LYS A 51 -4.68 1.15 7.63
C LYS A 51 -4.15 -0.24 7.30
N ARG A 52 -5.03 -1.11 6.82
CA ARG A 52 -4.72 -2.51 6.48
C ARG A 52 -5.19 -2.90 5.08
N ALA A 53 -5.58 -1.93 4.26
CA ALA A 53 -5.96 -2.16 2.88
C ALA A 53 -5.65 -0.93 2.04
N THR A 54 -5.52 -1.12 0.74
CA THR A 54 -5.33 -0.02 -0.22
C THR A 54 -6.01 -0.37 -1.53
N ALA A 55 -6.43 0.65 -2.28
CA ALA A 55 -7.06 0.50 -3.57
C ALA A 55 -6.30 1.29 -4.64
N SER A 56 -6.28 0.74 -5.85
CA SER A 56 -5.71 1.40 -7.03
C SER A 56 -6.55 1.02 -8.25
N LEU A 57 -6.50 1.84 -9.29
CA LEU A 57 -7.18 1.51 -10.55
C LEU A 57 -6.38 0.47 -11.33
N ALA A 58 -7.05 -0.62 -11.73
CA ALA A 58 -6.40 -1.67 -12.52
C ALA A 58 -5.84 -1.13 -13.84
N VAL A 59 -6.53 -0.18 -14.46
CA VAL A 59 -6.13 0.40 -15.75
C VAL A 59 -4.79 1.15 -15.65
N GLU A 60 -4.44 1.70 -14.50
CA GLU A 60 -3.16 2.41 -14.33
C GLU A 60 -1.97 1.46 -14.46
N PHE A 61 -2.09 0.21 -14.00
CA PHE A 61 -1.04 -0.79 -14.15
C PHE A 61 -0.83 -1.16 -15.61
N SER A 62 -1.92 -1.39 -16.35
CA SER A 62 -1.84 -1.70 -17.77
C SER A 62 -1.24 -0.56 -18.58
N ALA A 63 -1.59 0.69 -18.24
CA ALA A 63 -1.15 1.86 -18.96
C ALA A 63 0.37 2.05 -18.91
N VAL A 64 1.02 1.62 -17.84
CA VAL A 64 2.49 1.73 -17.66
C VAL A 64 3.20 0.40 -17.87
N GLY A 65 2.47 -0.66 -18.22
CA GLY A 65 3.06 -1.98 -18.44
C GLY A 65 3.45 -2.72 -17.17
N ASP A 66 2.96 -2.29 -16.01
CA ASP A 66 3.24 -2.96 -14.75
C ASP A 66 2.27 -4.12 -14.51
N PRO A 67 2.72 -5.20 -13.86
CA PRO A 67 1.82 -6.26 -13.46
C PRO A 67 0.87 -5.79 -12.36
N LEU A 68 -0.33 -6.38 -12.34
CA LEU A 68 -1.27 -6.15 -11.25
C LEU A 68 -0.70 -6.65 -9.92
N PRO A 69 -1.08 -6.04 -8.79
CA PRO A 69 -0.70 -6.57 -7.49
C PRO A 69 -1.14 -8.03 -7.32
N SER A 70 -0.34 -8.80 -6.61
CA SER A 70 -0.60 -10.23 -6.36
C SER A 70 -0.49 -10.54 -4.88
N THR A 71 -1.24 -11.56 -4.44
CA THR A 71 -1.09 -12.10 -3.08
C THR A 71 0.34 -12.57 -2.87
N GLY A 72 0.92 -12.19 -1.74
CA GLY A 72 2.31 -12.51 -1.41
C GLY A 72 3.30 -11.42 -1.75
N ASP A 73 2.91 -10.40 -2.48
CA ASP A 73 3.79 -9.25 -2.75
C ASP A 73 4.18 -8.56 -1.45
N VAL A 74 5.45 -8.15 -1.38
CA VAL A 74 6.01 -7.49 -0.20
C VAL A 74 6.53 -6.11 -0.60
N CYS A 75 6.18 -5.10 0.19
CA CYS A 75 6.56 -3.73 -0.07
C CYS A 75 7.15 -3.08 1.18
N VAL A 76 8.12 -2.18 0.98
CA VAL A 76 8.62 -1.31 2.04
C VAL A 76 7.88 0.02 1.94
N VAL A 77 7.19 0.41 3.01
CA VAL A 77 6.44 1.67 3.08
C VAL A 77 7.38 2.80 3.48
N LEU A 78 7.35 3.88 2.72
CA LEU A 78 8.16 5.07 2.95
C LEU A 78 7.31 6.22 3.48
N ARG A 79 7.94 7.08 4.29
CA ARG A 79 7.38 8.40 4.63
C ARG A 79 7.59 9.36 3.47
N GLY A 80 7.01 10.57 3.61
CA GLY A 80 7.15 11.63 2.62
C GLY A 80 8.59 12.10 2.39
N ASP A 81 9.47 11.89 3.36
CA ASP A 81 10.91 12.19 3.23
C ASP A 81 11.72 11.04 2.60
N GLY A 82 11.05 9.95 2.21
CA GLY A 82 11.70 8.79 1.60
C GLY A 82 12.25 7.78 2.59
N GLN A 83 12.09 8.00 3.89
CA GLN A 83 12.60 7.07 4.90
C GLN A 83 11.68 5.87 5.07
N PRO A 84 12.20 4.64 5.08
CA PRO A 84 11.39 3.44 5.28
C PRO A 84 10.91 3.32 6.72
N VAL A 85 9.65 2.87 6.90
CA VAL A 85 9.05 2.75 8.22
C VAL A 85 8.37 1.40 8.47
N ALA A 86 8.02 0.64 7.43
CA ALA A 86 7.31 -0.62 7.61
C ALA A 86 7.53 -1.54 6.41
N VAL A 87 7.38 -2.84 6.67
CA VAL A 87 7.25 -3.86 5.62
C VAL A 87 5.82 -4.35 5.66
N ILE A 88 5.15 -4.37 4.51
CA ILE A 88 3.79 -4.90 4.39
C ILE A 88 3.76 -6.02 3.36
N GLU A 89 2.86 -6.98 3.57
CA GLU A 89 2.61 -8.07 2.65
C GLU A 89 1.14 -8.03 2.20
N ARG A 90 0.90 -8.25 0.91
CA ARG A 90 -0.45 -8.38 0.38
C ARG A 90 -0.95 -9.80 0.65
N THR A 91 -1.91 -9.93 1.55
CA THR A 91 -2.47 -11.24 1.92
C THR A 91 -3.69 -11.60 1.07
N ALA A 92 -4.35 -10.60 0.46
CA ALA A 92 -5.47 -10.81 -0.44
C ALA A 92 -5.54 -9.68 -1.46
N VAL A 93 -5.82 -10.01 -2.71
CA VAL A 93 -5.99 -9.06 -3.80
C VAL A 93 -7.25 -9.42 -4.57
N ALA A 94 -8.09 -8.42 -4.85
CA ALA A 94 -9.29 -8.62 -5.66
C ALA A 94 -9.51 -7.44 -6.59
N GLN A 95 -10.05 -7.70 -7.77
CA GLN A 95 -10.54 -6.68 -8.69
C GLN A 95 -12.05 -6.61 -8.55
N VAL A 96 -12.56 -5.43 -8.20
CA VAL A 96 -14.00 -5.23 -8.05
C VAL A 96 -14.41 -3.92 -8.73
N PRO A 97 -15.63 -3.83 -9.29
CA PRO A 97 -16.15 -2.56 -9.76
C PRO A 97 -16.23 -1.55 -8.60
N PHE A 98 -15.99 -0.28 -8.92
CA PHE A 98 -15.98 0.77 -7.90
C PHE A 98 -17.26 0.77 -7.04
N GLY A 99 -18.43 0.61 -7.68
CA GLY A 99 -19.70 0.61 -6.97
C GLY A 99 -19.97 -0.60 -6.08
N GLU A 100 -19.13 -1.64 -6.18
CA GLU A 100 -19.26 -2.86 -5.38
C GLU A 100 -18.30 -2.92 -4.21
N VAL A 101 -17.45 -1.90 -4.02
CA VAL A 101 -16.60 -1.81 -2.84
C VAL A 101 -17.48 -1.62 -1.61
N ASP A 102 -17.23 -2.40 -0.57
CA ASP A 102 -18.09 -2.44 0.62
C ASP A 102 -17.54 -1.67 1.81
N ALA A 103 -18.38 -1.52 2.84
CA ALA A 103 -18.01 -0.78 4.04
C ALA A 103 -16.88 -1.46 4.82
N ALA A 104 -16.78 -2.79 4.77
CA ALA A 104 -15.70 -3.52 5.44
C ALA A 104 -14.35 -3.17 4.83
N PHE A 105 -14.27 -3.04 3.50
CA PHE A 105 -13.04 -2.63 2.84
C PHE A 105 -12.67 -1.19 3.19
N ALA A 106 -13.64 -0.27 3.16
CA ALA A 106 -13.42 1.13 3.53
C ALA A 106 -12.87 1.26 4.96
N ALA A 107 -13.40 0.48 5.88
CA ALA A 107 -12.91 0.45 7.26
C ALA A 107 -11.47 -0.07 7.35
N ARG A 108 -11.11 -1.06 6.53
CA ARG A 108 -9.73 -1.59 6.49
C ARG A 108 -8.74 -0.61 5.88
N GLU A 109 -9.16 0.24 4.94
CA GLU A 109 -8.30 1.31 4.46
C GLU A 109 -8.02 2.34 5.55
N GLY A 110 -8.97 2.58 6.45
CA GLY A 110 -8.78 3.38 7.66
C GLY A 110 -8.56 4.85 7.43
N GLU A 111 -8.83 5.37 6.23
CA GLU A 111 -8.65 6.78 5.89
C GLU A 111 -9.93 7.56 6.19
N GLY A 112 -9.78 8.86 6.46
CA GLY A 112 -10.90 9.70 6.84
C GLY A 112 -11.56 9.17 8.10
N ASP A 113 -12.90 9.08 8.10
CA ASP A 113 -13.66 8.53 9.22
C ASP A 113 -13.85 7.00 9.13
N GLY A 114 -13.27 6.36 8.10
CA GLY A 114 -13.38 4.93 7.87
C GLY A 114 -14.71 4.48 7.25
N SER A 115 -15.60 5.41 6.91
CA SER A 115 -16.90 5.08 6.34
C SER A 115 -16.82 4.84 4.84
N LEU A 116 -17.77 4.06 4.30
CA LEU A 116 -17.89 3.84 2.88
C LEU A 116 -18.21 5.14 2.12
N ALA A 117 -19.01 6.01 2.71
CA ALA A 117 -19.36 7.29 2.09
C ALA A 117 -18.11 8.18 1.90
N SER A 118 -17.28 8.28 2.93
CA SER A 118 -16.00 9.01 2.87
C SER A 118 -15.07 8.37 1.84
N TRP A 119 -14.96 7.04 1.85
CA TRP A 119 -14.12 6.30 0.91
C TRP A 119 -14.54 6.59 -0.54
N ARG A 120 -15.84 6.50 -0.84
CA ARG A 120 -16.36 6.75 -2.19
C ARG A 120 -16.12 8.18 -2.64
N ALA A 121 -16.37 9.16 -1.78
CA ALA A 121 -16.18 10.57 -2.11
C ALA A 121 -14.72 10.86 -2.46
N ASN A 122 -13.78 10.34 -1.69
CA ASN A 122 -12.37 10.56 -1.90
C ASN A 122 -11.85 9.84 -3.15
N HIS A 123 -12.21 8.59 -3.36
CA HIS A 123 -11.70 7.79 -4.47
C HIS A 123 -12.42 8.11 -5.78
N GLU A 124 -13.68 8.47 -5.75
CA GLU A 124 -14.39 8.92 -6.95
C GLU A 124 -13.70 10.12 -7.57
N ARG A 125 -13.33 11.11 -6.76
CA ARG A 125 -12.59 12.27 -7.21
C ARG A 125 -11.23 11.89 -7.79
N ASP A 126 -10.48 11.03 -7.10
CA ASP A 126 -9.15 10.62 -7.52
C ASP A 126 -9.19 9.75 -8.77
N PHE A 127 -10.18 8.86 -8.88
CA PHE A 127 -10.30 7.94 -10.00
C PHE A 127 -10.84 8.60 -11.26
N ASP A 128 -11.63 9.65 -11.13
CA ASP A 128 -12.12 10.41 -12.29
C ASP A 128 -10.97 11.04 -13.08
N TYR A 129 -9.90 11.43 -12.40
CA TYR A 129 -8.72 11.97 -13.07
C TYR A 129 -7.94 10.91 -13.88
N ALA A 130 -8.14 9.65 -13.61
CA ALA A 130 -7.45 8.56 -14.32
C ALA A 130 -8.13 8.20 -15.64
N HIS A 131 -9.32 8.69 -15.87
CA HIS A 131 -10.09 8.50 -17.09
C HIS A 131 -10.02 9.75 -17.96
#